data_4eefc9859499c128fdb924aaa27e0710
#
_entry.id   4eefc9859499c128fdb924aaa27e0710
#
_cell.length_a   1.000
_cell.length_b   1.000
_cell.length_c   1.000
_cell.angle_alpha   90.00
_cell.angle_beta   90.00
_cell.angle_gamma   90.00
#
_symmetry.space_group_name_H-M   'P 1'
#
loop_
_entity.id
_entity.type
_entity.pdbx_description
1 polymer ?
#
loop_
_entity_poly.entity_id
_entity_poly.type
_entity_poly.pdbx_seq_one_letter_code
_entity_poly.pdbx_strand_id
1 'polypeptide(L)'
;MCKECKNVIKRLAGATLGLTLCLGLLSACGSKTTQQMEEKKEAGITAMQSADYKTAVESFDAALQLSGAKVDANVVDICFYKAAAEYAQGNLKEAIAVYDSIVDYDETDYRPCFLRGSVYLNEGEKEKAIKDYEEAVKRAGSNYELYILISQNLKASGMEDEGDNFLDEALALEGKSGEDYLGKGRIYLEQGDYKQAIEYLQTAVEKKTSDAKVYLAETYEASGDSDSASKLLAEYVKEEKPSAEALALLGNMEVKAGNYDKALEYYQEGIKKEDDTAMQDLLKGEIVALEYTGDFSSAKEKMTDYLAKYPTDQAALREQTFLQTR
;
A
#
# COMPACT_ATOMS: atom_id res chain seq x y z
N MET A 1 24.61 13.61 0.07
CA MET A 1 24.64 12.17 0.37
C MET A 1 25.28 11.97 1.71
N CYS A 2 24.53 11.46 2.69
CA CYS A 2 25.07 11.20 4.02
C CYS A 2 26.17 10.12 3.93
N LYS A 3 27.41 10.51 4.25
CA LYS A 3 28.59 9.62 4.23
C LYS A 3 28.39 8.39 5.14
N GLU A 4 27.52 8.54 6.15
CA GLU A 4 27.21 7.53 7.16
C GLU A 4 26.29 6.44 6.62
N CYS A 5 25.25 6.79 5.83
CA CYS A 5 24.40 5.78 5.17
C CYS A 5 25.19 4.91 4.18
N LYS A 6 26.10 5.49 3.39
CA LYS A 6 26.95 4.71 2.45
C LYS A 6 27.89 3.72 3.15
N ASN A 7 28.42 4.09 4.30
CA ASN A 7 29.34 3.21 5.04
C ASN A 7 28.61 2.10 5.76
N VAL A 8 27.37 2.37 6.17
CA VAL A 8 26.53 1.41 6.90
C VAL A 8 25.99 0.35 5.91
N ILE A 9 25.59 0.74 4.71
CA ILE A 9 24.94 -0.14 3.75
C ILE A 9 25.90 -1.07 3.01
N LYS A 10 27.16 -0.70 2.82
CA LYS A 10 28.17 -1.52 2.12
C LYS A 10 28.58 -2.83 2.78
N ARG A 11 28.03 -3.18 3.97
CA ARG A 11 28.56 -4.29 4.79
C ARG A 11 27.63 -5.51 4.97
N LEU A 12 26.51 -5.60 4.24
CA LEU A 12 25.49 -6.59 4.60
C LEU A 12 25.00 -7.48 3.48
N ALA A 13 24.94 -8.74 3.79
CA ALA A 13 24.32 -9.80 3.00
C ALA A 13 23.12 -10.40 3.76
N GLY A 14 21.97 -10.36 3.13
CA GLY A 14 20.85 -11.30 3.31
C GLY A 14 19.98 -11.22 4.56
N ALA A 15 18.74 -10.73 4.42
CA ALA A 15 17.54 -11.30 5.08
C ALA A 15 16.25 -10.63 4.55
N THR A 16 15.29 -11.47 4.25
CA THR A 16 13.92 -11.13 3.83
C THR A 16 13.11 -10.57 5.01
N LEU A 17 12.38 -9.46 4.80
CA LEU A 17 11.45 -8.92 5.81
C LEU A 17 10.05 -8.72 5.24
N GLY A 18 9.10 -9.42 5.88
CA GLY A 18 7.71 -9.02 5.86
C GLY A 18 7.46 -7.93 6.93
N LEU A 19 6.74 -6.87 6.57
CA LEU A 19 6.25 -5.89 7.54
C LEU A 19 5.15 -6.56 8.38
N THR A 20 5.50 -6.95 9.61
CA THR A 20 4.53 -7.28 10.65
C THR A 20 4.74 -6.30 11.79
N LEU A 21 3.78 -5.40 11.98
CA LEU A 21 3.66 -4.64 13.22
C LEU A 21 3.25 -5.63 14.32
N CYS A 22 4.23 -6.20 15.02
CA CYS A 22 3.99 -6.93 16.24
C CYS A 22 4.16 -6.01 17.43
N LEU A 23 3.07 -5.54 18.02
CA LEU A 23 3.01 -5.20 19.44
C LEU A 23 3.26 -6.48 20.23
N GLY A 24 4.51 -6.87 20.37
CA GLY A 24 4.97 -8.05 21.09
C GLY A 24 5.83 -7.65 22.28
N LEU A 25 5.36 -8.00 23.47
CA LEU A 25 6.03 -7.92 24.76
C LEU A 25 7.54 -8.22 24.66
N LEU A 26 8.34 -7.21 25.00
CA LEU A 26 9.79 -7.25 25.12
C LEU A 26 10.26 -8.34 26.08
N SER A 27 10.87 -9.39 25.54
CA SER A 27 11.82 -10.21 26.30
C SER A 27 13.10 -9.39 26.48
N ALA A 28 13.41 -9.08 27.71
CA ALA A 28 14.59 -8.32 28.11
C ALA A 28 15.88 -9.07 27.75
N CYS A 29 16.56 -8.66 26.65
CA CYS A 29 18.01 -8.77 26.43
C CYS A 29 18.44 -8.05 25.14
N GLY A 30 17.90 -6.86 24.88
CA GLY A 30 18.45 -5.93 23.88
C GLY A 30 19.53 -5.07 24.55
N SER A 31 20.64 -4.79 23.86
CA SER A 31 21.61 -3.84 24.36
C SER A 31 20.92 -2.47 24.57
N LYS A 32 21.35 -1.68 25.52
CA LYS A 32 20.83 -0.33 25.77
C LYS A 32 20.76 0.52 24.49
N THR A 33 21.70 0.29 23.59
CA THR A 33 21.77 0.94 22.27
C THR A 33 20.61 0.54 21.35
N THR A 34 20.23 -0.74 21.32
CA THR A 34 19.10 -1.22 20.52
C THR A 34 17.78 -0.63 21.00
N GLN A 35 17.60 -0.56 22.34
CA GLN A 35 16.42 0.08 22.91
C GLN A 35 16.37 1.58 22.57
N GLN A 36 17.48 2.30 22.69
CA GLN A 36 17.57 3.72 22.34
C GLN A 36 17.31 3.96 20.84
N MET A 37 17.77 3.05 19.97
CA MET A 37 17.51 3.11 18.55
C MET A 37 16.00 2.95 18.24
N GLU A 38 15.34 2.01 18.91
CA GLU A 38 13.91 1.80 18.77
C GLU A 38 13.11 3.01 19.29
N GLU A 39 13.46 3.56 20.47
CA GLU A 39 12.84 4.78 21.00
C GLU A 39 12.95 5.97 20.01
N LYS A 40 14.07 6.09 19.29
CA LYS A 40 14.24 7.13 18.26
C LYS A 40 13.44 6.85 17.00
N LYS A 41 13.35 5.59 16.56
CA LYS A 41 12.50 5.17 15.45
C LYS A 41 11.02 5.50 15.73
N GLU A 42 10.52 5.09 16.89
CA GLU A 42 9.14 5.37 17.33
C GLU A 42 8.85 6.88 17.42
N ALA A 43 9.81 7.67 17.92
CA ALA A 43 9.69 9.13 17.94
C ALA A 43 9.58 9.69 16.51
N GLY A 44 10.35 9.16 15.56
CA GLY A 44 10.29 9.53 14.16
C GLY A 44 8.94 9.19 13.52
N ILE A 45 8.44 7.97 13.77
CA ILE A 45 7.11 7.54 13.29
C ILE A 45 6.01 8.43 13.86
N THR A 46 6.06 8.74 15.16
CA THR A 46 5.08 9.64 15.80
C THR A 46 5.13 11.05 15.20
N ALA A 47 6.32 11.55 14.89
CA ALA A 47 6.48 12.84 14.22
C ALA A 47 5.91 12.82 12.80
N MET A 48 6.10 11.72 12.04
CA MET A 48 5.44 11.55 10.73
C MET A 48 3.93 11.57 10.83
N GLN A 49 3.35 10.89 11.80
CA GLN A 49 1.90 10.89 12.06
C GLN A 49 1.35 12.30 12.34
N SER A 50 2.19 13.17 12.90
CA SER A 50 1.85 14.58 13.18
C SER A 50 2.23 15.53 12.03
N ALA A 51 2.64 15.01 10.87
CA ALA A 51 3.19 15.75 9.73
C ALA A 51 4.40 16.64 10.08
N ASP A 52 5.07 16.38 11.21
CA ASP A 52 6.35 17.02 11.57
C ASP A 52 7.52 16.24 10.95
N TYR A 53 7.60 16.32 9.62
CA TYR A 53 8.59 15.55 8.86
C TYR A 53 10.03 15.95 9.19
N LYS A 54 10.25 17.19 9.61
CA LYS A 54 11.57 17.65 10.04
C LYS A 54 12.03 16.90 11.31
N THR A 55 11.20 16.88 12.35
CA THR A 55 11.48 16.12 13.57
C THR A 55 11.57 14.61 13.30
N ALA A 56 10.78 14.10 12.34
CA ALA A 56 10.85 12.71 11.91
C ALA A 56 12.24 12.37 11.35
N VAL A 57 12.74 13.14 10.38
CA VAL A 57 14.08 12.97 9.78
C VAL A 57 15.17 13.05 10.84
N GLU A 58 15.13 14.07 11.74
CA GLU A 58 16.09 14.22 12.85
C GLU A 58 16.09 12.99 13.77
N SER A 59 14.93 12.43 14.05
CA SER A 59 14.76 11.24 14.90
C SER A 59 15.31 9.99 14.22
N PHE A 60 15.02 9.78 12.92
CA PHE A 60 15.58 8.66 12.16
C PHE A 60 17.09 8.78 11.99
N ASP A 61 17.63 9.96 11.78
CA ASP A 61 19.08 10.19 11.76
C ASP A 61 19.73 9.83 13.10
N ALA A 62 19.11 10.23 14.21
CA ALA A 62 19.60 9.87 15.54
C ALA A 62 19.55 8.34 15.77
N ALA A 63 18.50 7.65 15.30
CA ALA A 63 18.43 6.19 15.35
C ALA A 63 19.54 5.53 14.52
N LEU A 64 19.77 6.00 13.28
CA LEU A 64 20.82 5.50 12.39
C LEU A 64 22.23 5.73 12.95
N GLN A 65 22.48 6.84 13.65
CA GLN A 65 23.76 7.08 14.34
C GLN A 65 24.03 6.04 15.43
N LEU A 66 23.00 5.59 16.14
CA LEU A 66 23.12 4.56 17.19
C LEU A 66 23.45 3.17 16.63
N SER A 67 23.10 2.86 15.37
CA SER A 67 23.42 1.58 14.74
C SER A 67 24.93 1.36 14.53
N GLY A 68 25.71 2.43 14.50
CA GLY A 68 27.13 2.40 14.23
C GLY A 68 27.45 1.84 12.84
N ALA A 69 28.27 0.80 12.79
CA ALA A 69 28.64 0.15 11.52
C ALA A 69 27.80 -1.11 11.21
N LYS A 70 26.87 -1.48 12.10
CA LYS A 70 26.00 -2.65 11.89
C LYS A 70 24.74 -2.22 11.17
N VAL A 71 24.45 -2.88 10.06
CA VAL A 71 23.17 -2.77 9.38
C VAL A 71 22.45 -4.11 9.56
N ASP A 72 21.28 -4.06 10.08
CA ASP A 72 20.32 -5.15 10.18
C ASP A 72 18.98 -4.68 9.58
N ALA A 73 18.01 -5.55 9.61
CA ALA A 73 16.69 -5.28 9.09
C ALA A 73 16.04 -4.01 9.67
N ASN A 74 16.27 -3.73 10.96
CA ASN A 74 15.72 -2.54 11.59
C ASN A 74 16.36 -1.25 11.04
N VAL A 75 17.66 -1.29 10.75
CA VAL A 75 18.36 -0.15 10.11
C VAL A 75 17.79 0.10 8.70
N VAL A 76 17.54 -0.94 7.92
CA VAL A 76 16.93 -0.82 6.59
C VAL A 76 15.52 -0.23 6.70
N ASP A 77 14.73 -0.70 7.65
CA ASP A 77 13.39 -0.19 7.91
C ASP A 77 13.41 1.30 8.30
N ILE A 78 14.33 1.72 9.19
CA ILE A 78 14.54 3.14 9.52
C ILE A 78 14.91 3.96 8.28
N CYS A 79 15.70 3.40 7.34
CA CYS A 79 16.03 4.07 6.09
C CYS A 79 14.79 4.28 5.21
N PHE A 80 13.88 3.31 5.14
CA PHE A 80 12.61 3.47 4.42
C PHE A 80 11.76 4.59 5.02
N TYR A 81 11.59 4.62 6.36
CA TYR A 81 10.86 5.70 7.02
C TYR A 81 11.52 7.06 6.80
N LYS A 82 12.86 7.13 6.89
CA LYS A 82 13.58 8.37 6.63
C LYS A 82 13.37 8.85 5.19
N ALA A 83 13.50 7.97 4.20
CA ALA A 83 13.25 8.34 2.80
C ALA A 83 11.83 8.85 2.57
N ALA A 84 10.84 8.21 3.18
CA ALA A 84 9.45 8.65 3.13
C ALA A 84 9.24 10.02 3.80
N ALA A 85 9.90 10.28 4.95
CA ALA A 85 9.83 11.57 5.63
C ALA A 85 10.52 12.69 4.81
N GLU A 86 11.67 12.41 4.19
CA GLU A 86 12.35 13.35 3.27
C GLU A 86 11.46 13.67 2.05
N TYR A 87 10.83 12.64 1.48
CA TYR A 87 9.88 12.84 0.38
C TYR A 87 8.70 13.71 0.78
N ALA A 88 8.08 13.42 1.93
CA ALA A 88 6.93 14.19 2.43
C ALA A 88 7.30 15.64 2.79
N GLN A 89 8.55 15.89 3.19
CA GLN A 89 9.08 17.22 3.42
C GLN A 89 9.38 17.98 2.10
N GLY A 90 9.37 17.31 0.96
CA GLY A 90 9.75 17.87 -0.34
C GLY A 90 11.25 17.81 -0.64
N ASN A 91 12.04 17.14 0.18
CA ASN A 91 13.48 16.94 0.01
C ASN A 91 13.74 15.76 -0.94
N LEU A 92 13.29 15.88 -2.20
CA LEU A 92 13.27 14.77 -3.15
C LEU A 92 14.66 14.16 -3.40
N LYS A 93 15.71 15.00 -3.45
CA LYS A 93 17.09 14.54 -3.66
C LYS A 93 17.63 13.73 -2.49
N GLU A 94 17.28 14.11 -1.27
CA GLU A 94 17.63 13.41 -0.05
C GLU A 94 16.90 12.06 0.02
N ALA A 95 15.60 12.01 -0.32
CA ALA A 95 14.83 10.79 -0.43
C ALA A 95 15.45 9.81 -1.44
N ILE A 96 15.77 10.28 -2.66
CA ILE A 96 16.46 9.50 -3.69
C ILE A 96 17.80 8.96 -3.17
N ALA A 97 18.61 9.78 -2.49
CA ALA A 97 19.90 9.33 -1.98
C ALA A 97 19.79 8.24 -0.90
N VAL A 98 18.71 8.25 -0.10
CA VAL A 98 18.43 7.17 0.85
C VAL A 98 18.00 5.91 0.11
N TYR A 99 17.06 6.01 -0.86
CA TYR A 99 16.66 4.85 -1.67
C TYR A 99 17.83 4.28 -2.48
N ASP A 100 18.70 5.10 -3.08
CA ASP A 100 19.95 4.65 -3.73
C ASP A 100 20.76 3.74 -2.82
N SER A 101 20.86 4.14 -1.56
CA SER A 101 21.60 3.38 -0.57
C SER A 101 20.95 2.03 -0.28
N ILE A 102 19.62 1.93 -0.24
CA ILE A 102 18.91 0.66 -0.02
C ILE A 102 19.01 -0.22 -1.28
N VAL A 103 18.86 0.34 -2.48
CA VAL A 103 19.01 -0.37 -3.76
C VAL A 103 20.39 -1.02 -3.90
N ASP A 104 21.45 -0.28 -3.47
CA ASP A 104 22.84 -0.77 -3.51
C ASP A 104 23.10 -1.85 -2.43
N TYR A 105 22.27 -1.86 -1.38
CA TYR A 105 22.41 -2.78 -0.26
C TYR A 105 21.78 -4.15 -0.54
N ASP A 106 20.56 -4.17 -1.05
CA ASP A 106 19.82 -5.39 -1.38
C ASP A 106 19.34 -5.32 -2.83
N GLU A 107 20.08 -6.04 -3.70
CA GLU A 107 19.75 -6.14 -5.12
C GLU A 107 18.51 -7.00 -5.41
N THR A 108 17.94 -7.65 -4.40
CA THR A 108 16.76 -8.50 -4.53
C THR A 108 15.47 -7.82 -4.10
N ASP A 109 15.56 -6.79 -3.27
CA ASP A 109 14.39 -6.03 -2.83
C ASP A 109 13.92 -5.07 -3.94
N TYR A 110 12.68 -5.25 -4.40
CA TYR A 110 12.08 -4.39 -5.43
C TYR A 110 11.58 -3.04 -4.88
N ARG A 111 11.23 -2.99 -3.58
CA ARG A 111 10.56 -1.85 -2.95
C ARG A 111 11.33 -0.53 -3.09
N PRO A 112 12.65 -0.47 -2.85
CA PRO A 112 13.36 0.79 -2.97
C PRO A 112 13.43 1.31 -4.43
N CYS A 113 13.44 0.41 -5.43
CA CYS A 113 13.34 0.79 -6.83
C CYS A 113 11.96 1.39 -7.13
N PHE A 114 10.88 0.72 -6.71
CA PHE A 114 9.50 1.21 -6.90
C PHE A 114 9.30 2.59 -6.25
N LEU A 115 9.74 2.76 -5.00
CA LEU A 115 9.57 4.02 -4.26
C LEU A 115 10.44 5.14 -4.85
N ARG A 116 11.69 4.85 -5.27
CA ARG A 116 12.56 5.82 -5.94
C ARG A 116 12.00 6.23 -7.29
N GLY A 117 11.44 5.29 -8.05
CA GLY A 117 10.72 5.55 -9.29
C GLY A 117 9.55 6.52 -9.09
N SER A 118 8.78 6.34 -8.00
CA SER A 118 7.69 7.26 -7.65
C SER A 118 8.20 8.67 -7.29
N VAL A 119 9.36 8.78 -6.64
CA VAL A 119 10.00 10.09 -6.39
C VAL A 119 10.46 10.74 -7.70
N TYR A 120 11.10 9.99 -8.60
CA TYR A 120 11.49 10.50 -9.91
C TYR A 120 10.29 10.96 -10.74
N LEU A 121 9.17 10.22 -10.66
CA LEU A 121 7.93 10.61 -11.35
C LEU A 121 7.41 11.95 -10.84
N ASN A 122 7.46 12.17 -9.53
CA ASN A 122 7.08 13.44 -8.91
C ASN A 122 8.02 14.59 -9.27
N GLU A 123 9.33 14.32 -9.46
CA GLU A 123 10.29 15.31 -10.00
C GLU A 123 10.12 15.60 -11.51
N GLY A 124 9.28 14.82 -12.21
CA GLY A 124 9.13 14.90 -13.67
C GLY A 124 10.24 14.20 -14.46
N GLU A 125 11.10 13.41 -13.78
CA GLU A 125 12.18 12.64 -14.37
C GLU A 125 11.66 11.29 -14.91
N LYS A 126 10.79 11.36 -15.92
CA LYS A 126 9.98 10.23 -16.41
C LYS A 126 10.81 9.03 -16.82
N GLU A 127 11.90 9.22 -17.55
CA GLU A 127 12.77 8.14 -18.02
C GLU A 127 13.46 7.40 -16.87
N LYS A 128 13.80 8.12 -15.78
CA LYS A 128 14.37 7.51 -14.60
C LYS A 128 13.31 6.72 -13.81
N ALA A 129 12.10 7.25 -13.74
CA ALA A 129 10.98 6.56 -13.11
C ALA A 129 10.67 5.24 -13.80
N ILE A 130 10.55 5.22 -15.14
CA ILE A 130 10.33 4.01 -15.93
C ILE A 130 11.43 2.99 -15.67
N LYS A 131 12.71 3.40 -15.75
CA LYS A 131 13.85 2.50 -15.50
C LYS A 131 13.83 1.87 -14.11
N ASP A 132 13.43 2.63 -13.10
CA ASP A 132 13.30 2.11 -11.75
C ASP A 132 12.11 1.16 -11.61
N TYR A 133 11.01 1.42 -12.27
CA TYR A 133 9.85 0.53 -12.31
C TYR A 133 10.17 -0.78 -13.06
N GLU A 134 10.88 -0.72 -14.18
CA GLU A 134 11.39 -1.91 -14.90
C GLU A 134 12.28 -2.78 -14.00
N GLU A 135 13.19 -2.16 -13.24
CA GLU A 135 14.03 -2.90 -12.29
C GLU A 135 13.21 -3.45 -11.12
N ALA A 136 12.19 -2.72 -10.64
CA ALA A 136 11.30 -3.20 -9.59
C ALA A 136 10.53 -4.44 -10.02
N VAL A 137 9.88 -4.45 -11.18
CA VAL A 137 9.12 -5.63 -11.64
C VAL A 137 10.04 -6.81 -11.94
N LYS A 138 11.23 -6.57 -12.47
CA LYS A 138 12.24 -7.61 -12.69
C LYS A 138 12.66 -8.30 -11.38
N ARG A 139 12.82 -7.55 -10.29
CA ARG A 139 13.13 -8.08 -8.95
C ARG A 139 11.93 -8.79 -8.32
N ALA A 140 10.74 -8.24 -8.52
CA ALA A 140 9.50 -8.75 -7.91
C ALA A 140 8.94 -10.00 -8.61
N GLY A 141 9.33 -10.28 -9.85
CA GLY A 141 8.85 -11.42 -10.65
C GLY A 141 7.33 -11.31 -10.92
N SER A 142 6.59 -12.38 -10.62
CA SER A 142 5.14 -12.44 -10.90
C SER A 142 4.30 -11.71 -9.84
N ASN A 143 4.72 -10.53 -9.43
CA ASN A 143 3.95 -9.68 -8.52
C ASN A 143 3.00 -8.79 -9.33
N TYR A 144 1.84 -9.31 -9.70
CA TYR A 144 0.82 -8.61 -10.50
C TYR A 144 0.36 -7.30 -9.85
N GLU A 145 0.28 -7.25 -8.51
CA GLU A 145 -0.08 -6.03 -7.76
C GLU A 145 0.88 -4.88 -8.06
N LEU A 146 2.18 -5.18 -8.08
CA LEU A 146 3.19 -4.15 -8.38
C LEU A 146 3.01 -3.57 -9.79
N TYR A 147 2.69 -4.39 -10.78
CA TYR A 147 2.41 -3.92 -12.14
C TYR A 147 1.19 -2.99 -12.19
N ILE A 148 0.12 -3.35 -11.46
CA ILE A 148 -1.09 -2.52 -11.35
C ILE A 148 -0.76 -1.18 -10.69
N LEU A 149 -0.04 -1.17 -9.57
CA LEU A 149 0.37 0.06 -8.88
C LEU A 149 1.25 0.96 -9.74
N ILE A 150 2.20 0.38 -10.49
CA ILE A 150 3.05 1.12 -11.43
C ILE A 150 2.19 1.76 -12.53
N SER A 151 1.30 0.98 -13.12
CA SER A 151 0.38 1.49 -14.16
C SER A 151 -0.46 2.66 -13.65
N GLN A 152 -1.04 2.53 -12.45
CA GLN A 152 -1.83 3.58 -11.83
C GLN A 152 -1.01 4.85 -11.57
N ASN A 153 0.23 4.73 -11.06
CA ASN A 153 1.13 5.86 -10.83
C ASN A 153 1.48 6.58 -12.15
N LEU A 154 1.78 5.82 -13.19
CA LEU A 154 2.11 6.37 -14.52
C LEU A 154 0.91 7.09 -15.12
N LYS A 155 -0.27 6.47 -15.14
CA LYS A 155 -1.52 7.06 -15.65
C LYS A 155 -1.91 8.32 -14.88
N ALA A 156 -1.80 8.30 -13.55
CA ALA A 156 -2.03 9.49 -12.73
C ALA A 156 -1.08 10.66 -13.06
N SER A 157 0.07 10.37 -13.69
CA SER A 157 1.05 11.35 -14.15
C SER A 157 0.92 11.68 -15.65
N GLY A 158 -0.17 11.25 -16.29
CA GLY A 158 -0.44 11.49 -17.71
C GLY A 158 0.45 10.66 -18.65
N MET A 159 0.85 9.48 -18.23
CA MET A 159 1.66 8.51 -18.98
C MET A 159 0.84 7.24 -19.20
N GLU A 160 -0.28 7.40 -19.94
CA GLU A 160 -1.26 6.31 -20.17
C GLU A 160 -0.63 5.12 -20.90
N ASP A 161 0.07 5.39 -22.02
CA ASP A 161 0.65 4.34 -22.86
C ASP A 161 1.71 3.53 -22.08
N GLU A 162 2.55 4.19 -21.29
CA GLU A 162 3.56 3.53 -20.47
C GLU A 162 2.90 2.71 -19.35
N GLY A 163 1.83 3.21 -18.74
CA GLY A 163 1.05 2.46 -17.76
C GLY A 163 0.43 1.20 -18.35
N ASP A 164 -0.13 1.29 -19.55
CA ASP A 164 -0.69 0.13 -20.26
C ASP A 164 0.39 -0.88 -20.65
N ASN A 165 1.59 -0.43 -21.06
CA ASN A 165 2.71 -1.33 -21.37
C ASN A 165 3.10 -2.21 -20.17
N PHE A 166 3.10 -1.70 -18.94
CA PHE A 166 3.36 -2.51 -17.74
C PHE A 166 2.26 -3.56 -17.51
N LEU A 167 0.99 -3.22 -17.76
CA LEU A 167 -0.11 -4.20 -17.66
C LEU A 167 0.02 -5.31 -18.73
N ASP A 168 0.38 -4.95 -19.96
CA ASP A 168 0.60 -5.90 -21.04
C ASP A 168 1.78 -6.83 -20.75
N GLU A 169 2.87 -6.30 -20.18
CA GLU A 169 4.00 -7.12 -19.71
C GLU A 169 3.56 -8.15 -18.65
N ALA A 170 2.75 -7.72 -17.68
CA ALA A 170 2.22 -8.62 -16.66
C ALA A 170 1.30 -9.72 -17.26
N LEU A 171 0.48 -9.38 -18.25
CA LEU A 171 -0.36 -10.35 -18.96
C LEU A 171 0.46 -11.39 -19.75
N ALA A 172 1.65 -11.01 -20.21
CA ALA A 172 2.57 -11.89 -20.93
C ALA A 172 3.33 -12.88 -20.03
N LEU A 173 3.30 -12.70 -18.70
CA LEU A 173 3.98 -13.63 -17.77
C LEU A 173 3.43 -15.06 -17.90
N GLU A 174 4.32 -16.04 -17.95
CA GLU A 174 3.97 -17.46 -18.09
C GLU A 174 3.65 -18.10 -16.73
N GLY A 175 2.50 -17.79 -16.18
CA GLY A 175 2.01 -18.38 -14.93
C GLY A 175 0.71 -19.15 -15.10
N LYS A 176 0.50 -20.22 -14.29
CA LYS A 176 -0.70 -21.08 -14.29
C LYS A 176 -1.19 -21.42 -12.89
N SER A 177 -0.68 -20.75 -11.86
CA SER A 177 -1.19 -20.87 -10.50
C SER A 177 -2.53 -20.14 -10.37
N GLY A 178 -3.24 -20.32 -9.27
CA GLY A 178 -4.45 -19.55 -8.99
C GLY A 178 -4.17 -18.06 -8.87
N GLU A 179 -3.04 -17.69 -8.28
CA GLU A 179 -2.59 -16.30 -8.13
C GLU A 179 -2.27 -15.64 -9.49
N ASP A 180 -1.70 -16.40 -10.46
CA ASP A 180 -1.48 -15.88 -11.81
C ASP A 180 -2.82 -15.58 -12.52
N TYR A 181 -3.81 -16.46 -12.37
CA TYR A 181 -5.14 -16.23 -12.93
C TYR A 181 -5.85 -15.05 -12.23
N LEU A 182 -5.73 -14.94 -10.90
CA LEU A 182 -6.27 -13.81 -10.16
C LEU A 182 -5.63 -12.49 -10.61
N GLY A 183 -4.30 -12.43 -10.67
CA GLY A 183 -3.58 -11.23 -11.08
C GLY A 183 -3.93 -10.77 -12.48
N LYS A 184 -3.95 -11.70 -13.46
CA LYS A 184 -4.35 -11.39 -14.84
C LYS A 184 -5.82 -10.97 -14.93
N GLY A 185 -6.70 -11.61 -14.17
CA GLY A 185 -8.11 -11.22 -14.12
C GLY A 185 -8.32 -9.81 -13.57
N ARG A 186 -7.57 -9.41 -12.56
CA ARG A 186 -7.57 -8.04 -12.01
C ARG A 186 -7.05 -7.01 -13.02
N ILE A 187 -6.02 -7.36 -13.79
CA ILE A 187 -5.51 -6.49 -14.86
C ILE A 187 -6.57 -6.27 -15.94
N TYR A 188 -7.24 -7.32 -16.40
CA TYR A 188 -8.33 -7.17 -17.37
C TYR A 188 -9.52 -6.36 -16.83
N LEU A 189 -9.81 -6.49 -15.52
CA LEU A 189 -10.81 -5.65 -14.85
C LEU A 189 -10.40 -4.17 -14.89
N GLU A 190 -9.14 -3.86 -14.58
CA GLU A 190 -8.58 -2.50 -14.63
C GLU A 190 -8.61 -1.91 -16.05
N GLN A 191 -8.40 -2.76 -17.07
CA GLN A 191 -8.50 -2.37 -18.48
C GLN A 191 -9.96 -2.28 -19.00
N GLY A 192 -10.94 -2.71 -18.19
CA GLY A 192 -12.36 -2.74 -18.58
C GLY A 192 -12.72 -3.88 -19.54
N ASP A 193 -11.82 -4.83 -19.79
CA ASP A 193 -12.15 -6.06 -20.53
C ASP A 193 -12.81 -7.09 -19.60
N TYR A 194 -14.05 -6.81 -19.26
CA TYR A 194 -14.83 -7.64 -18.33
C TYR A 194 -14.98 -9.08 -18.81
N LYS A 195 -14.97 -9.32 -20.10
CA LYS A 195 -15.07 -10.68 -20.64
C LYS A 195 -13.85 -11.52 -20.28
N GLN A 196 -12.64 -10.99 -20.52
CA GLN A 196 -11.41 -11.67 -20.18
C GLN A 196 -11.25 -11.75 -18.64
N ALA A 197 -11.58 -10.67 -17.92
CA ALA A 197 -11.55 -10.65 -16.47
C ALA A 197 -12.40 -11.79 -15.87
N ILE A 198 -13.64 -11.99 -16.34
CA ILE A 198 -14.52 -13.08 -15.88
C ILE A 198 -13.87 -14.45 -16.14
N GLU A 199 -13.33 -14.69 -17.34
CA GLU A 199 -12.72 -15.97 -17.71
C GLU A 199 -11.54 -16.32 -16.79
N TYR A 200 -10.64 -15.37 -16.58
CA TYR A 200 -9.47 -15.55 -15.72
C TYR A 200 -9.86 -15.71 -14.25
N LEU A 201 -10.76 -14.87 -13.74
CA LEU A 201 -11.22 -14.93 -12.35
C LEU A 201 -12.03 -16.18 -12.04
N GLN A 202 -12.85 -16.68 -12.98
CA GLN A 202 -13.50 -17.98 -12.81
C GLN A 202 -12.48 -19.11 -12.66
N THR A 203 -11.41 -19.09 -13.46
CA THR A 203 -10.31 -20.06 -13.31
C THR A 203 -9.61 -19.93 -11.96
N ALA A 204 -9.40 -18.71 -11.46
CA ALA A 204 -8.85 -18.49 -10.11
C ALA A 204 -9.78 -19.05 -9.02
N VAL A 205 -11.09 -18.88 -9.14
CA VAL A 205 -12.10 -19.46 -8.23
C VAL A 205 -12.07 -20.99 -8.27
N GLU A 206 -11.99 -21.61 -9.47
CA GLU A 206 -11.87 -23.07 -9.62
C GLU A 206 -10.60 -23.60 -8.94
N LYS A 207 -9.52 -22.82 -8.97
CA LYS A 207 -8.26 -23.13 -8.29
C LYS A 207 -8.29 -22.82 -6.78
N LYS A 208 -9.40 -22.33 -6.26
CA LYS A 208 -9.61 -21.96 -4.85
C LYS A 208 -8.63 -20.89 -4.36
N THR A 209 -8.33 -19.93 -5.20
CA THR A 209 -7.49 -18.79 -4.86
C THR A 209 -8.27 -17.88 -3.91
N SER A 210 -7.60 -17.43 -2.84
CA SER A 210 -8.22 -16.52 -1.87
C SER A 210 -8.73 -15.26 -2.57
N ASP A 211 -9.89 -14.78 -2.13
CA ASP A 211 -10.53 -13.55 -2.58
C ASP A 211 -10.91 -13.49 -4.09
N ALA A 212 -10.60 -14.53 -4.87
CA ALA A 212 -10.95 -14.57 -6.30
C ALA A 212 -12.45 -14.39 -6.57
N LYS A 213 -13.31 -14.87 -5.66
CA LYS A 213 -14.77 -14.68 -5.75
C LYS A 213 -15.17 -13.22 -5.62
N VAL A 214 -14.44 -12.43 -4.82
CA VAL A 214 -14.74 -11.00 -4.61
C VAL A 214 -14.42 -10.20 -5.87
N TYR A 215 -13.24 -10.42 -6.47
CA TYR A 215 -12.88 -9.78 -7.73
C TYR A 215 -13.77 -10.21 -8.90
N LEU A 216 -14.22 -11.48 -8.91
CA LEU A 216 -15.19 -11.95 -9.90
C LEU A 216 -16.54 -11.26 -9.70
N ALA A 217 -17.00 -11.09 -8.48
CA ALA A 217 -18.24 -10.38 -8.18
C ALA A 217 -18.13 -8.89 -8.55
N GLU A 218 -17.01 -8.24 -8.25
CA GLU A 218 -16.73 -6.88 -8.68
C GLU A 218 -16.77 -6.75 -10.22
N THR A 219 -16.21 -7.74 -10.92
CA THR A 219 -16.23 -7.77 -12.39
C THR A 219 -17.65 -7.94 -12.94
N TYR A 220 -18.47 -8.80 -12.33
CA TYR A 220 -19.87 -8.92 -12.71
C TYR A 220 -20.64 -7.61 -12.49
N GLU A 221 -20.43 -6.95 -11.35
CA GLU A 221 -21.05 -5.65 -11.07
C GLU A 221 -20.62 -4.59 -12.09
N ALA A 222 -19.32 -4.51 -12.40
CA ALA A 222 -18.78 -3.57 -13.38
C ALA A 222 -19.30 -3.84 -14.80
N SER A 223 -19.59 -5.11 -15.14
CA SER A 223 -20.20 -5.50 -16.42
C SER A 223 -21.71 -5.32 -16.48
N GLY A 224 -22.37 -4.97 -15.37
CA GLY A 224 -23.81 -4.78 -15.25
C GLY A 224 -24.60 -6.04 -14.87
N ASP A 225 -23.92 -7.13 -14.50
CA ASP A 225 -24.56 -8.38 -14.02
C ASP A 225 -24.61 -8.41 -12.48
N SER A 226 -25.39 -7.50 -11.91
CA SER A 226 -25.56 -7.36 -10.45
C SER A 226 -26.17 -8.62 -9.79
N ASP A 227 -26.95 -9.40 -10.53
CA ASP A 227 -27.55 -10.64 -10.01
C ASP A 227 -26.48 -11.70 -9.75
N SER A 228 -25.57 -11.92 -10.69
CA SER A 228 -24.42 -12.83 -10.52
C SER A 228 -23.46 -12.35 -9.43
N ALA A 229 -23.19 -11.05 -9.36
CA ALA A 229 -22.37 -10.46 -8.31
C ALA A 229 -22.95 -10.73 -6.91
N SER A 230 -24.22 -10.39 -6.70
CA SER A 230 -24.92 -10.58 -5.41
C SER A 230 -24.96 -12.04 -4.97
N LYS A 231 -25.21 -12.97 -5.90
CA LYS A 231 -25.20 -14.40 -5.59
C LYS A 231 -23.83 -14.89 -5.16
N LEU A 232 -22.79 -14.53 -5.89
CA LEU A 232 -21.41 -14.93 -5.61
C LEU A 232 -20.91 -14.40 -4.26
N LEU A 233 -21.24 -13.14 -3.95
CA LEU A 233 -20.92 -12.53 -2.66
C LEU A 233 -21.64 -13.20 -1.48
N ALA A 234 -22.92 -13.54 -1.66
CA ALA A 234 -23.66 -14.25 -0.63
C ALA A 234 -23.10 -15.66 -0.34
N GLU A 235 -22.52 -16.30 -1.33
CA GLU A 235 -21.77 -17.56 -1.16
C GLU A 235 -20.44 -17.33 -0.45
N TYR A 236 -19.66 -16.34 -0.91
CA TYR A 236 -18.33 -16.01 -0.38
C TYR A 236 -18.35 -15.71 1.12
N VAL A 237 -19.23 -14.81 1.56
CA VAL A 237 -19.36 -14.42 2.98
C VAL A 237 -19.71 -15.58 3.89
N LYS A 238 -20.40 -16.62 3.38
CA LYS A 238 -20.77 -17.80 4.17
C LYS A 238 -19.65 -18.84 4.31
N GLU A 239 -18.80 -18.92 3.30
CA GLU A 239 -17.85 -20.02 3.16
C GLU A 239 -16.43 -19.67 3.54
N GLU A 240 -16.07 -18.38 3.43
CA GLU A 240 -14.68 -17.93 3.56
C GLU A 240 -14.50 -16.92 4.71
N LYS A 241 -13.27 -16.77 5.16
CA LYS A 241 -12.86 -15.70 6.05
C LYS A 241 -12.23 -14.60 5.18
N PRO A 242 -12.97 -13.54 4.84
CA PRO A 242 -12.48 -12.50 3.94
C PRO A 242 -11.18 -11.86 4.46
N SER A 243 -10.27 -11.52 3.55
CA SER A 243 -9.13 -10.65 3.87
C SER A 243 -9.59 -9.22 4.19
N ALA A 244 -8.71 -8.37 4.71
CA ALA A 244 -9.02 -6.96 4.92
C ALA A 244 -9.34 -6.25 3.60
N GLU A 245 -8.60 -6.58 2.54
CA GLU A 245 -8.81 -6.07 1.18
C GLU A 245 -10.19 -6.50 0.63
N ALA A 246 -10.53 -7.78 0.77
CA ALA A 246 -11.85 -8.28 0.36
C ALA A 246 -13.00 -7.59 1.11
N LEU A 247 -12.83 -7.30 2.40
CA LEU A 247 -13.82 -6.56 3.19
C LEU A 247 -13.94 -5.11 2.74
N ALA A 248 -12.85 -4.46 2.33
CA ALA A 248 -12.90 -3.13 1.73
C ALA A 248 -13.69 -3.13 0.42
N LEU A 249 -13.44 -4.10 -0.47
CA LEU A 249 -14.17 -4.27 -1.73
C LEU A 249 -15.66 -4.55 -1.51
N LEU A 250 -15.99 -5.46 -0.58
CA LEU A 250 -17.38 -5.74 -0.20
C LEU A 250 -18.09 -4.48 0.31
N GLY A 251 -17.43 -3.71 1.19
CA GLY A 251 -17.95 -2.44 1.68
C GLY A 251 -18.21 -1.45 0.54
N ASN A 252 -17.27 -1.31 -0.40
CA ASN A 252 -17.41 -0.44 -1.57
C ASN A 252 -18.59 -0.85 -2.46
N MET A 253 -18.80 -2.15 -2.66
CA MET A 253 -19.94 -2.65 -3.44
C MET A 253 -21.28 -2.35 -2.75
N GLU A 254 -21.35 -2.50 -1.42
CA GLU A 254 -22.56 -2.18 -0.66
C GLU A 254 -22.84 -0.66 -0.65
N VAL A 255 -21.80 0.20 -0.63
CA VAL A 255 -21.98 1.66 -0.82
C VAL A 255 -22.58 1.95 -2.20
N LYS A 256 -22.07 1.34 -3.27
CA LYS A 256 -22.62 1.50 -4.63
C LYS A 256 -24.07 1.01 -4.71
N ALA A 257 -24.43 -0.04 -3.98
CA ALA A 257 -25.79 -0.57 -3.88
C ALA A 257 -26.72 0.26 -2.98
N GLY A 258 -26.19 1.25 -2.24
CA GLY A 258 -26.95 2.05 -1.28
C GLY A 258 -27.18 1.39 0.09
N ASN A 259 -26.52 0.28 0.37
CA ASN A 259 -26.66 -0.50 1.60
C ASN A 259 -25.61 -0.05 2.64
N TYR A 260 -25.68 1.20 3.06
CA TYR A 260 -24.63 1.85 3.86
C TYR A 260 -24.37 1.20 5.23
N ASP A 261 -25.41 0.70 5.90
CA ASP A 261 -25.25 0.02 7.19
C ASP A 261 -24.42 -1.27 7.04
N LYS A 262 -24.68 -2.03 5.96
CA LYS A 262 -23.92 -3.24 5.66
C LYS A 262 -22.49 -2.94 5.21
N ALA A 263 -22.29 -1.84 4.49
CA ALA A 263 -20.96 -1.35 4.15
C ALA A 263 -20.15 -1.03 5.42
N LEU A 264 -20.77 -0.37 6.41
CA LEU A 264 -20.16 -0.09 7.71
C LEU A 264 -19.73 -1.37 8.44
N GLU A 265 -20.56 -2.42 8.43
CA GLU A 265 -20.20 -3.72 9.03
C GLU A 265 -18.92 -4.29 8.39
N TYR A 266 -18.82 -4.29 7.07
CA TYR A 266 -17.65 -4.79 6.36
C TYR A 266 -16.39 -3.96 6.63
N TYR A 267 -16.47 -2.63 6.56
CA TYR A 267 -15.33 -1.77 6.86
C TYR A 267 -14.83 -1.96 8.30
N GLN A 268 -15.74 -2.01 9.28
CA GLN A 268 -15.39 -2.21 10.68
C GLN A 268 -14.81 -3.60 10.96
N GLU A 269 -15.27 -4.63 10.24
CA GLU A 269 -14.67 -5.96 10.32
C GLU A 269 -13.26 -5.97 9.72
N GLY A 270 -13.07 -5.28 8.59
CA GLY A 270 -11.77 -5.13 7.93
C GLY A 270 -10.76 -4.39 8.79
N ILE A 271 -11.15 -3.28 9.42
CA ILE A 271 -10.30 -2.51 10.33
C ILE A 271 -9.79 -3.37 11.50
N LYS A 272 -10.61 -4.27 12.03
CA LYS A 272 -10.20 -5.18 13.12
C LYS A 272 -9.14 -6.21 12.71
N LYS A 273 -8.85 -6.37 11.43
CA LYS A 273 -7.80 -7.27 10.94
C LYS A 273 -6.40 -6.65 11.04
N GLU A 274 -6.33 -5.35 11.29
CA GLU A 274 -5.07 -4.60 11.46
C GLU A 274 -4.09 -4.78 10.28
N ASP A 275 -4.62 -4.94 9.05
CA ASP A 275 -3.84 -5.03 7.83
C ASP A 275 -3.56 -3.64 7.28
N ASP A 276 -2.31 -3.21 7.34
CA ASP A 276 -1.89 -1.87 6.95
C ASP A 276 -2.11 -1.59 5.45
N THR A 277 -2.12 -2.61 4.60
CA THR A 277 -2.27 -2.45 3.14
C THR A 277 -3.68 -2.00 2.76
N ALA A 278 -4.71 -2.52 3.44
CA ALA A 278 -6.11 -2.18 3.22
C ALA A 278 -6.62 -1.07 4.16
N MET A 279 -5.86 -0.71 5.19
CA MET A 279 -6.32 0.16 6.27
C MET A 279 -6.79 1.53 5.79
N GLN A 280 -6.08 2.12 4.83
CA GLN A 280 -6.44 3.45 4.32
C GLN A 280 -7.82 3.43 3.65
N ASP A 281 -8.09 2.45 2.81
CA ASP A 281 -9.36 2.31 2.08
C ASP A 281 -10.50 1.95 3.02
N LEU A 282 -10.26 1.09 4.01
CA LEU A 282 -11.23 0.73 5.03
C LEU A 282 -11.68 1.94 5.87
N LEU A 283 -10.74 2.75 6.33
CA LEU A 283 -11.04 3.94 7.13
C LEU A 283 -11.77 5.01 6.31
N LYS A 284 -11.36 5.22 5.06
CA LYS A 284 -12.09 6.13 4.14
C LYS A 284 -13.50 5.64 3.86
N GLY A 285 -13.64 4.35 3.58
CA GLY A 285 -14.94 3.74 3.34
C GLY A 285 -15.88 3.86 4.54
N GLU A 286 -15.38 3.65 5.76
CA GLU A 286 -16.16 3.85 6.99
C GLU A 286 -16.68 5.30 7.10
N ILE A 287 -15.83 6.30 6.85
CA ILE A 287 -16.22 7.71 6.88
C ILE A 287 -17.31 8.00 5.85
N VAL A 288 -17.11 7.59 4.61
CA VAL A 288 -18.09 7.78 3.51
C VAL A 288 -19.42 7.13 3.84
N ALA A 289 -19.42 5.92 4.37
CA ALA A 289 -20.64 5.23 4.75
C ALA A 289 -21.38 5.93 5.89
N LEU A 290 -20.66 6.44 6.90
CA LEU A 290 -21.24 7.26 7.98
C LEU A 290 -21.87 8.56 7.46
N GLU A 291 -21.27 9.21 6.49
CA GLU A 291 -21.84 10.40 5.84
C GLU A 291 -23.17 10.08 5.15
N TYR A 292 -23.23 8.97 4.40
CA TYR A 292 -24.45 8.54 3.72
C TYR A 292 -25.56 8.09 4.68
N THR A 293 -25.22 7.56 5.87
CA THR A 293 -26.23 7.28 6.91
C THR A 293 -26.67 8.53 7.66
N GLY A 294 -26.01 9.67 7.45
CA GLY A 294 -26.28 10.94 8.12
C GLY A 294 -25.65 11.06 9.50
N ASP A 295 -24.82 10.11 9.92
CA ASP A 295 -24.06 10.20 11.18
C ASP A 295 -22.80 11.05 11.01
N PHE A 296 -23.03 12.33 10.75
CA PHE A 296 -21.95 13.31 10.59
C PHE A 296 -21.10 13.50 11.87
N SER A 297 -21.63 13.16 13.03
CA SER A 297 -20.87 13.23 14.29
C SER A 297 -19.75 12.21 14.29
N SER A 298 -20.08 10.95 14.04
CA SER A 298 -19.11 9.87 13.94
C SER A 298 -18.17 10.05 12.76
N ALA A 299 -18.68 10.52 11.62
CA ALA A 299 -17.85 10.81 10.44
C ALA A 299 -16.75 11.85 10.74
N LYS A 300 -17.07 12.92 11.50
CA LYS A 300 -16.08 13.93 11.92
C LYS A 300 -15.00 13.35 12.84
N GLU A 301 -15.40 12.54 13.81
CA GLU A 301 -14.46 11.89 14.73
C GLU A 301 -13.51 10.98 13.94
N LYS A 302 -14.05 10.11 13.10
CA LYS A 302 -13.27 9.21 12.24
C LYS A 302 -12.37 9.96 11.25
N MET A 303 -12.84 11.07 10.67
CA MET A 303 -12.03 11.91 9.80
C MET A 303 -10.85 12.54 10.54
N THR A 304 -11.04 12.93 11.80
CA THR A 304 -9.95 13.45 12.62
C THR A 304 -8.89 12.38 12.88
N ASP A 305 -9.30 11.16 13.24
CA ASP A 305 -8.41 10.02 13.45
C ASP A 305 -7.70 9.61 12.15
N TYR A 306 -8.44 9.61 11.02
CA TYR A 306 -7.89 9.34 9.70
C TYR A 306 -6.78 10.32 9.33
N LEU A 307 -7.02 11.64 9.46
CA LEU A 307 -6.04 12.66 9.12
C LEU A 307 -4.86 12.72 10.10
N ALA A 308 -5.02 12.26 11.33
CA ALA A 308 -3.89 12.04 12.24
C ALA A 308 -2.94 10.95 11.70
N LYS A 309 -3.49 9.93 11.03
CA LYS A 309 -2.71 8.84 10.43
C LYS A 309 -2.22 9.16 9.00
N TYR A 310 -3.04 9.89 8.22
CA TYR A 310 -2.78 10.24 6.81
C TYR A 310 -2.89 11.75 6.57
N PRO A 311 -2.01 12.59 7.16
CA PRO A 311 -2.16 14.05 7.19
C PRO A 311 -2.00 14.73 5.83
N THR A 312 -1.44 14.04 4.84
CA THR A 312 -1.20 14.57 3.49
C THR A 312 -2.29 14.24 2.48
N ASP A 313 -3.31 13.49 2.87
CA ASP A 313 -4.43 13.15 1.99
C ASP A 313 -5.28 14.39 1.65
N GLN A 314 -5.03 14.95 0.46
CA GLN A 314 -5.69 16.18 0.01
C GLN A 314 -7.20 16.01 -0.20
N ALA A 315 -7.67 14.81 -0.51
CA ALA A 315 -9.09 14.53 -0.64
C ALA A 315 -9.77 14.55 0.73
N ALA A 316 -9.17 13.88 1.71
CA ALA A 316 -9.67 13.86 3.09
C ALA A 316 -9.63 15.25 3.76
N LEU A 317 -8.62 16.08 3.49
CA LEU A 317 -8.58 17.46 3.98
C LEU A 317 -9.74 18.32 3.43
N ARG A 318 -10.10 18.13 2.15
CA ARG A 318 -11.27 18.81 1.59
C ARG A 318 -12.57 18.29 2.20
N GLU A 319 -12.69 16.98 2.39
CA GLU A 319 -13.85 16.34 3.00
C GLU A 319 -14.04 16.77 4.47
N GLN A 320 -12.95 16.87 5.23
CA GLN A 320 -12.99 17.42 6.59
C GLN A 320 -13.59 18.81 6.62
N THR A 321 -13.23 19.68 5.66
CA THR A 321 -13.81 21.03 5.56
C THR A 321 -15.32 20.98 5.30
N PHE A 322 -15.78 20.06 4.46
CA PHE A 322 -17.21 19.83 4.23
C PHE A 322 -17.90 19.35 5.52
N LEU A 323 -17.35 18.37 6.19
CA LEU A 323 -17.90 17.82 7.43
C LEU A 323 -18.01 18.87 8.55
N GLN A 324 -17.10 19.84 8.64
CA GLN A 324 -17.16 20.91 9.62
C GLN A 324 -18.40 21.82 9.47
N THR A 325 -19.05 21.80 8.32
CA THR A 325 -20.26 22.60 8.03
C THR A 325 -21.58 21.89 8.33
N ARG A 326 -21.55 20.63 8.78
CA ARG A 326 -22.72 19.76 9.04
C ARG A 326 -23.08 19.59 10.51
#